data_aa172f1643b286e5e625cc7a6cf99d86
#
_entry.id   aa172f1643b286e5e625cc7a6cf99d86
#
_cell.length_a   1.000
_cell.length_b   1.000
_cell.length_c   1.000
_cell.angle_alpha   90.00
_cell.angle_beta   90.00
_cell.angle_gamma   90.00
#
_symmetry.space_group_name_H-M   'P 1'
#
loop_
_entity.id
_entity.type
_entity.pdbx_description
1 polymer ?
#
loop_
_entity_poly.entity_id
_entity_poly.type
_entity_poly.pdbx_seq_one_letter_code
_entity_poly.pdbx_strand_id
1 'polypeptide(L)'
;TERQFEAFDALGPGAQADLLLSIASEPDCGAAEARIRAWLAGDLAALGRAVDRGFRGNAQLRRVLLADRNRWFAERLARRQAQAPSERILMAVGAAHMLGADGVPALLAAHGYTVRRIQ
;
A
#
# COMPACT_ATOMS: atom_id res chain seq x y z
N THR A 1 -1.74 3.32 -14.88
CA THR A 1 -2.78 4.38 -14.70
C THR A 1 -4.16 3.82 -15.08
N GLU A 2 -4.33 3.21 -16.25
CA GLU A 2 -5.58 2.63 -16.73
C GLU A 2 -6.14 1.57 -15.76
N ARG A 3 -5.36 0.59 -15.37
CA ARG A 3 -5.74 -0.41 -14.34
C ARG A 3 -6.19 0.17 -13.01
N GLN A 4 -5.73 1.36 -12.65
CA GLN A 4 -6.16 2.01 -11.41
C GLN A 4 -7.58 2.57 -11.55
N PHE A 5 -7.91 3.12 -12.71
CA PHE A 5 -9.26 3.59 -13.00
C PHE A 5 -10.23 2.41 -13.10
N GLU A 6 -9.84 1.34 -13.81
CA GLU A 6 -10.62 0.09 -13.85
C GLU A 6 -10.89 -0.46 -12.44
N ALA A 7 -9.92 -0.37 -11.53
CA ALA A 7 -10.09 -0.80 -10.15
C ALA A 7 -11.08 0.07 -9.37
N PHE A 8 -11.17 1.37 -9.65
CA PHE A 8 -12.17 2.24 -9.06
C PHE A 8 -13.57 1.97 -9.63
N ASP A 9 -13.68 1.74 -10.93
CA ASP A 9 -14.95 1.43 -11.58
C ASP A 9 -15.51 0.08 -11.13
N ALA A 10 -14.64 -0.88 -10.81
CA ALA A 10 -15.04 -2.19 -10.31
C ALA A 10 -15.48 -2.19 -8.82
N LEU A 11 -15.32 -1.07 -8.11
CA LEU A 11 -15.82 -0.95 -6.74
C LEU A 11 -17.35 -0.90 -6.73
N GLY A 12 -17.99 -1.66 -5.83
CA GLY A 12 -19.42 -1.51 -5.60
C GLY A 12 -19.77 -0.13 -5.02
N PRO A 13 -21.05 0.30 -5.16
CA PRO A 13 -21.47 1.65 -4.76
C PRO A 13 -21.12 2.02 -3.31
N GLY A 14 -21.22 1.07 -2.38
CA GLY A 14 -20.83 1.31 -0.98
C GLY A 14 -19.34 1.59 -0.82
N ALA A 15 -18.47 0.86 -1.52
CA ALA A 15 -17.04 1.07 -1.46
C ALA A 15 -16.63 2.39 -2.16
N GLN A 16 -17.33 2.78 -3.23
CA GLN A 16 -17.14 4.08 -3.87
C GLN A 16 -17.55 5.23 -2.94
N ALA A 17 -18.69 5.09 -2.23
CA ALA A 17 -19.13 6.06 -1.23
C ALA A 17 -18.12 6.19 -0.08
N ASP A 18 -17.62 5.07 0.47
CA ASP A 18 -16.61 5.07 1.52
C ASP A 18 -15.30 5.72 1.06
N LEU A 19 -14.89 5.49 -0.18
CA LEU A 19 -13.73 6.16 -0.77
C LEU A 19 -13.94 7.68 -0.83
N LEU A 20 -15.07 8.13 -1.36
CA LEU A 20 -15.40 9.56 -1.42
C LEU A 20 -15.45 10.19 -0.04
N LEU A 21 -16.08 9.52 0.93
CA LEU A 21 -16.12 9.99 2.31
C LEU A 21 -14.74 10.03 2.96
N SER A 22 -13.84 9.09 2.64
CA SER A 22 -12.47 9.09 3.15
C SER A 22 -11.65 10.26 2.63
N ILE A 23 -11.94 10.70 1.40
CA ILE A 23 -11.29 11.87 0.78
C ILE A 23 -11.91 13.17 1.30
N ALA A 24 -13.25 13.22 1.40
CA ALA A 24 -13.99 14.40 1.85
C ALA A 24 -13.83 14.69 3.35
N SER A 25 -13.59 13.65 4.16
CA SER A 25 -13.25 13.79 5.57
C SER A 25 -11.80 14.24 5.66
N GLU A 26 -11.56 15.52 5.51
CA GLU A 26 -10.20 16.06 5.67
C GLU A 26 -9.62 15.62 7.01
N PRO A 27 -8.44 15.01 7.00
CA PRO A 27 -7.75 14.78 8.25
C PRO A 27 -7.47 16.14 8.88
N ASP A 28 -7.87 16.32 10.11
CA ASP A 28 -7.38 17.37 10.98
C ASP A 28 -5.87 17.57 10.73
N CYS A 29 -5.40 18.83 10.69
CA CYS A 29 -3.99 19.15 10.47
C CYS A 29 -3.09 18.35 11.42
N GLY A 30 -3.52 18.11 12.66
CA GLY A 30 -2.82 17.27 13.63
C GLY A 30 -2.68 15.80 13.19
N ALA A 31 -3.66 15.23 12.49
CA ALA A 31 -3.57 13.87 11.96
C ALA A 31 -2.59 13.76 10.80
N ALA A 32 -2.49 14.79 9.97
CA ALA A 32 -1.50 14.85 8.88
C ALA A 32 -0.07 14.95 9.44
N GLU A 33 0.14 15.84 10.40
CA GLU A 33 1.43 15.96 11.08
C GLU A 33 1.83 14.68 11.85
N ALA A 34 0.89 14.04 12.53
CA ALA A 34 1.15 12.78 13.23
C ALA A 34 1.61 11.69 12.27
N ARG A 35 1.02 11.64 11.06
CA ARG A 35 1.43 10.72 10.00
C ARG A 35 2.84 10.99 9.50
N ILE A 36 3.18 12.26 9.28
CA ILE A 36 4.54 12.67 8.88
C ILE A 36 5.56 12.31 9.98
N ARG A 37 5.25 12.61 11.24
CA ARG A 37 6.11 12.23 12.38
C ARG A 37 6.32 10.73 12.46
N ALA A 38 5.26 9.94 12.32
CA ALA A 38 5.34 8.48 12.32
C ALA A 38 6.22 7.97 11.15
N TRP A 39 6.09 8.58 9.98
CA TRP A 39 6.92 8.23 8.82
C TRP A 39 8.39 8.57 9.05
N LEU A 40 8.70 9.77 9.54
CA LEU A 40 10.07 10.20 9.85
C LEU A 40 10.71 9.34 10.96
N ALA A 41 9.92 8.93 11.95
CA ALA A 41 10.37 8.05 13.03
C ALA A 41 10.45 6.56 12.63
N GLY A 42 9.93 6.20 11.45
CA GLY A 42 9.82 4.81 11.03
C GLY A 42 8.84 3.99 11.90
N ASP A 43 7.83 4.62 12.52
CA ASP A 43 6.82 3.96 13.33
C ASP A 43 5.78 3.25 12.45
N LEU A 44 6.09 1.98 12.13
CA LEU A 44 5.22 1.16 11.27
C LEU A 44 3.86 0.90 11.89
N ALA A 45 3.75 0.83 13.22
CA ALA A 45 2.48 0.59 13.90
C ALA A 45 1.55 1.79 13.77
N ALA A 46 2.07 3.00 13.98
CA ALA A 46 1.30 4.23 13.80
C ALA A 46 0.89 4.42 12.33
N LEU A 47 1.79 4.15 11.40
CA LEU A 47 1.48 4.21 9.96
C LEU A 47 0.42 3.18 9.57
N GLY A 48 0.51 1.94 10.06
CA GLY A 48 -0.49 0.90 9.81
C GLY A 48 -1.87 1.32 10.28
N ARG A 49 -1.99 1.81 11.53
CA ARG A 49 -3.25 2.34 12.06
C ARG A 49 -3.81 3.50 11.22
N ALA A 50 -2.96 4.36 10.69
CA ALA A 50 -3.38 5.46 9.83
C ALA A 50 -3.92 4.96 8.49
N VAL A 51 -3.28 3.95 7.89
CA VAL A 51 -3.74 3.29 6.66
C VAL A 51 -5.10 2.62 6.87
N ASP A 52 -5.26 1.83 7.96
CA ASP A 52 -6.51 1.14 8.24
C ASP A 52 -7.68 2.10 8.46
N ARG A 53 -7.44 3.22 9.14
CA ARG A 53 -8.45 4.29 9.26
C ARG A 53 -8.87 4.87 7.91
N GLY A 54 -7.94 5.00 6.97
CA GLY A 54 -8.22 5.50 5.62
C GLY A 54 -9.19 4.62 4.84
N PHE A 55 -9.20 3.32 5.11
CA PHE A 55 -10.15 2.40 4.47
C PHE A 55 -11.50 2.30 5.20
N ARG A 56 -11.68 2.98 6.35
CA ARG A 56 -12.94 3.03 7.12
C ARG A 56 -13.54 1.66 7.43
N GLY A 57 -12.70 0.63 7.57
CA GLY A 57 -13.13 -0.76 7.77
C GLY A 57 -13.67 -1.45 6.51
N ASN A 58 -13.68 -0.81 5.36
CA ASN A 58 -14.15 -1.40 4.11
C ASN A 58 -13.09 -2.37 3.54
N ALA A 59 -13.33 -3.66 3.73
CA ALA A 59 -12.41 -4.71 3.28
C ALA A 59 -12.27 -4.79 1.76
N GLN A 60 -13.33 -4.48 1.01
CA GLN A 60 -13.28 -4.45 -0.46
C GLN A 60 -12.37 -3.33 -0.94
N LEU A 61 -12.54 -2.13 -0.38
CA LEU A 61 -11.72 -0.97 -0.70
C LEU A 61 -10.24 -1.24 -0.40
N ARG A 62 -9.94 -1.77 0.79
CA ARG A 62 -8.58 -2.14 1.18
C ARG A 62 -7.99 -3.19 0.25
N ARG A 63 -8.75 -4.23 -0.09
CA ARG A 63 -8.31 -5.28 -0.99
C ARG A 63 -7.93 -4.71 -2.36
N VAL A 64 -8.84 -3.97 -2.99
CA VAL A 64 -8.66 -3.47 -4.37
C VAL A 64 -7.56 -2.41 -4.45
N LEU A 65 -7.53 -1.46 -3.50
CA LEU A 65 -6.60 -0.34 -3.58
C LEU A 65 -5.22 -0.63 -2.97
N LEU A 66 -5.10 -1.67 -2.14
CA LEU A 66 -3.85 -1.98 -1.46
C LEU A 66 -3.39 -3.43 -1.72
N ALA A 67 -4.12 -4.44 -1.22
CA ALA A 67 -3.63 -5.82 -1.20
C ALA A 67 -3.42 -6.42 -2.60
N ASP A 68 -4.38 -6.25 -3.53
CA ASP A 68 -4.26 -6.75 -4.90
C ASP A 68 -3.12 -6.05 -5.65
N ARG A 69 -2.94 -4.76 -5.43
CA ARG A 69 -1.83 -4.01 -5.99
C ARG A 69 -0.48 -4.45 -5.44
N ASN A 70 -0.40 -4.74 -4.14
CA ASN A 70 0.82 -5.25 -3.51
C ASN A 70 1.23 -6.60 -4.11
N ARG A 71 0.27 -7.53 -4.29
CA ARG A 71 0.53 -8.80 -4.97
C ARG A 71 1.07 -8.58 -6.38
N TRP A 72 0.39 -7.74 -7.15
CA TRP A 72 0.83 -7.41 -8.51
C TRP A 72 2.25 -6.80 -8.54
N PHE A 73 2.57 -5.88 -7.61
CA PHE A 73 3.92 -5.30 -7.51
C PHE A 73 4.97 -6.36 -7.19
N ALA A 74 4.72 -7.19 -6.19
CA ALA A 74 5.66 -8.24 -5.77
C ALA A 74 5.91 -9.25 -6.90
N GLU A 75 4.85 -9.74 -7.55
CA GLU A 75 4.97 -10.65 -8.69
C GLU A 75 5.71 -10.03 -9.87
N ARG A 76 5.44 -8.76 -10.17
CA ARG A 76 6.11 -8.06 -11.28
C ARG A 76 7.60 -7.87 -10.98
N LEU A 77 7.95 -7.50 -9.75
CA LEU A 77 9.35 -7.39 -9.32
C LEU A 77 10.06 -8.75 -9.39
N ALA A 78 9.45 -9.80 -8.84
CA ALA A 78 10.01 -11.13 -8.86
C ALA A 78 10.25 -11.64 -10.30
N ARG A 79 9.27 -11.47 -11.18
CA ARG A 79 9.42 -11.83 -12.61
C ARG A 79 10.53 -11.02 -13.29
N ARG A 80 10.59 -9.70 -13.06
CA ARG A 80 11.63 -8.87 -13.67
C ARG A 80 13.02 -9.27 -13.19
N GLN A 81 13.17 -9.51 -11.89
CA GLN A 81 14.46 -9.93 -11.33
C GLN A 81 14.89 -11.31 -11.85
N ALA A 82 13.94 -12.24 -12.04
CA ALA A 82 14.23 -13.55 -12.64
C ALA A 82 14.68 -13.45 -14.10
N GLN A 83 14.12 -12.50 -14.86
CA GLN A 83 14.49 -12.27 -16.26
C GLN A 83 15.83 -11.54 -16.42
N ALA A 84 16.21 -10.72 -15.45
CA ALA A 84 17.44 -9.93 -15.48
C ALA A 84 18.11 -9.91 -14.07
N PRO A 85 18.74 -11.02 -13.66
CA PRO A 85 19.25 -11.17 -12.29
C PRO A 85 20.33 -10.17 -11.90
N SER A 86 21.06 -9.62 -12.85
CA SER A 86 22.12 -8.63 -12.63
C SER A 86 21.60 -7.19 -12.55
N GLU A 87 20.35 -6.95 -12.92
CA GLU A 87 19.77 -5.61 -12.87
C GLU A 87 19.43 -5.19 -11.44
N ARG A 88 19.66 -3.92 -11.15
CA ARG A 88 19.19 -3.29 -9.92
C ARG A 88 17.88 -2.59 -10.20
N ILE A 89 16.84 -2.95 -9.44
CA ILE A 89 15.50 -2.38 -9.62
C ILE A 89 15.22 -1.42 -8.45
N LEU A 90 14.83 -0.19 -8.78
CA LEU A 90 14.25 0.75 -7.83
C LEU A 90 12.74 0.78 -8.03
N MET A 91 11.99 0.58 -6.95
CA MET A 91 10.54 0.77 -6.93
C MET A 91 10.17 1.82 -5.89
N ALA A 92 9.50 2.89 -6.33
CA ALA A 92 8.96 3.91 -5.45
C ALA A 92 7.44 3.75 -5.32
N VAL A 93 6.95 3.56 -4.10
CA VAL A 93 5.52 3.41 -3.77
C VAL A 93 5.19 4.16 -2.48
N GLY A 94 3.90 4.44 -2.28
CA GLY A 94 3.45 5.00 -1.01
C GLY A 94 3.71 4.05 0.17
N ALA A 95 3.97 4.61 1.34
CA ALA A 95 4.32 3.85 2.55
C ALA A 95 3.32 2.75 2.90
N ALA A 96 2.02 2.93 2.60
CA ALA A 96 1.00 1.92 2.82
C ALA A 96 1.32 0.58 2.14
N HIS A 97 1.96 0.60 0.97
CA HIS A 97 2.36 -0.60 0.25
C HIS A 97 3.52 -1.38 0.89
N MET A 98 4.19 -0.78 1.86
CA MET A 98 5.35 -1.36 2.55
C MET A 98 4.97 -2.02 3.88
N LEU A 99 3.70 -1.91 4.32
CA LEU A 99 3.26 -2.27 5.67
C LEU A 99 2.50 -3.60 5.72
N GLY A 100 2.67 -4.30 6.83
CA GLY A 100 1.88 -5.50 7.15
C GLY A 100 2.26 -6.75 6.37
N ALA A 101 1.51 -7.83 6.62
CA ALA A 101 1.76 -9.14 6.01
C ALA A 101 1.44 -9.19 4.51
N ASP A 102 0.59 -8.30 4.04
CA ASP A 102 0.25 -8.13 2.62
C ASP A 102 1.02 -6.96 1.96
N GLY A 103 1.99 -6.38 2.66
CA GLY A 103 2.92 -5.40 2.11
C GLY A 103 3.93 -6.03 1.13
N VAL A 104 4.42 -5.22 0.20
CA VAL A 104 5.38 -5.68 -0.82
C VAL A 104 6.61 -6.36 -0.21
N PRO A 105 7.22 -5.85 0.89
CA PRO A 105 8.36 -6.51 1.52
C PRO A 105 8.03 -7.93 2.01
N ALA A 106 6.89 -8.11 2.68
CA ALA A 106 6.47 -9.42 3.18
C ALA A 106 6.17 -10.39 2.04
N LEU A 107 5.54 -9.92 0.98
CA LEU A 107 5.26 -10.74 -0.21
C LEU A 107 6.55 -11.13 -0.94
N LEU A 108 7.53 -10.23 -1.05
CA LEU A 108 8.84 -10.58 -1.63
C LEU A 108 9.59 -11.58 -0.75
N ALA A 109 9.52 -11.46 0.56
CA ALA A 109 10.08 -12.48 1.47
C ALA A 109 9.44 -13.85 1.25
N ALA A 110 8.12 -13.91 1.04
CA ALA A 110 7.40 -15.13 0.69
C ALA A 110 7.82 -15.72 -0.68
N HIS A 111 8.30 -14.89 -1.60
CA HIS A 111 8.93 -15.30 -2.85
C HIS A 111 10.41 -15.73 -2.71
N GLY A 112 10.94 -15.80 -1.49
CA GLY A 112 12.31 -16.25 -1.20
C GLY A 112 13.38 -15.15 -1.24
N TYR A 113 12.98 -13.86 -1.33
CA TYR A 113 13.93 -12.75 -1.28
C TYR A 113 14.31 -12.42 0.17
N THR A 114 15.59 -12.12 0.40
CA THR A 114 16.02 -11.54 1.68
C THR A 114 15.64 -10.06 1.71
N VAL A 115 14.80 -9.69 2.66
CA VAL A 115 14.33 -8.31 2.82
C VAL A 115 14.97 -7.71 4.06
N ARG A 116 15.61 -6.56 3.90
CA ARG A 116 16.21 -5.81 5.00
C ARG A 116 15.67 -4.38 5.02
N ARG A 117 15.11 -3.98 6.14
CA ARG A 117 14.76 -2.58 6.39
C ARG A 117 16.03 -1.81 6.75
N ILE A 118 16.22 -0.63 6.19
CA ILE A 118 17.37 0.24 6.42
C ILE A 118 17.00 1.54 7.15
N GLN A 119 15.71 1.76 7.37
CA GLN A 119 15.20 2.87 8.17
C GLN A 119 13.85 2.49 8.81
#